data_4e242d06151d3a6e0c06ff4209fe2c84
#
_entry.id   4e242d06151d3a6e0c06ff4209fe2c84
#
_cell.length_a   1.000
_cell.length_b   1.000
_cell.length_c   1.000
_cell.angle_alpha   90.00
_cell.angle_beta   90.00
_cell.angle_gamma   90.00
#
_symmetry.space_group_name_H-M   'P 1'
#
loop_
_entity.id
_entity.type
_entity.pdbx_description
1 polymer ?
#
loop_
_entity_poly.entity_id
_entity_poly.type
_entity_poly.pdbx_seq_one_letter_code
_entity_poly.pdbx_strand_id
1 'polypeptide(L)'
;MSQPVSHKVDGLTRFRVDFAYDGTDYTGWAKQPGLKTVQGDLLAAMTTIFGPTENDFGMRIAGRTDAGVHAANQVAHVDLSAAQLKRLGRNPNVVARLNHMMSESIRIHEFKPAAPGFDARFSAIYRRYRYQISDNFAQKDPQQMRYVLNLTYALDPVAMNEAAQLLLGLNDFASFCKTRAGATTIRDLKRIKVRRNAQNI
;
A
#
# COMPACT_ATOMS: atom_id res chain seq x y z
N MET A 1 -5.52 32.25 -0.61
CA MET A 1 -5.09 30.84 -0.84
C MET A 1 -6.10 30.22 -1.78
N SER A 2 -5.71 29.98 -3.05
CA SER A 2 -6.58 29.35 -4.05
C SER A 2 -6.83 27.89 -3.67
N GLN A 3 -8.10 27.48 -3.60
CA GLN A 3 -8.47 26.08 -3.40
C GLN A 3 -7.89 25.24 -4.55
N PRO A 4 -7.33 24.06 -4.27
CA PRO A 4 -6.86 23.17 -5.33
C PRO A 4 -8.03 22.76 -6.21
N VAL A 5 -7.88 22.97 -7.52
CA VAL A 5 -8.88 22.55 -8.52
C VAL A 5 -8.97 21.02 -8.49
N SER A 6 -10.13 20.49 -8.05
CA SER A 6 -10.36 19.05 -8.03
C SER A 6 -10.52 18.52 -9.46
N HIS A 7 -9.88 17.40 -9.75
CA HIS A 7 -10.08 16.73 -11.04
C HIS A 7 -11.43 15.99 -11.05
N LYS A 8 -12.33 16.38 -11.95
CA LYS A 8 -13.60 15.67 -12.17
C LYS A 8 -13.43 14.63 -13.26
N VAL A 9 -13.76 13.39 -12.97
CA VAL A 9 -13.88 12.29 -13.92
C VAL A 9 -15.37 11.95 -13.98
N ASP A 10 -16.03 12.18 -15.12
CA ASP A 10 -17.46 11.85 -15.34
C ASP A 10 -18.42 12.34 -14.23
N GLY A 11 -18.26 13.58 -13.77
CA GLY A 11 -19.08 14.15 -12.70
C GLY A 11 -18.67 13.75 -11.29
N LEU A 12 -17.65 12.91 -11.12
CA LEU A 12 -17.05 12.50 -9.85
C LEU A 12 -15.86 13.39 -9.50
N THR A 13 -15.60 13.54 -8.22
CA THR A 13 -14.40 14.22 -7.70
C THR A 13 -13.42 13.18 -7.18
N ARG A 14 -12.19 13.18 -7.73
CA ARG A 14 -11.13 12.27 -7.29
C ARG A 14 -10.43 12.79 -6.05
N PHE A 15 -10.24 11.88 -5.10
CA PHE A 15 -9.46 12.11 -3.89
C PHE A 15 -8.25 11.17 -3.85
N ARG A 16 -7.13 11.68 -3.38
CA ARG A 16 -5.96 10.91 -3.00
C ARG A 16 -6.07 10.56 -1.53
N VAL A 17 -5.73 9.33 -1.20
CA VAL A 17 -5.71 8.78 0.15
C VAL A 17 -4.32 8.24 0.43
N ASP A 18 -3.63 8.81 1.42
CA ASP A 18 -2.34 8.33 1.91
C ASP A 18 -2.56 7.61 3.25
N PHE A 19 -2.02 6.41 3.39
CA PHE A 19 -2.28 5.58 4.56
C PHE A 19 -1.20 4.52 4.78
N ALA A 20 -1.20 3.95 6.00
CA ALA A 20 -0.33 2.84 6.38
C ALA A 20 -1.16 1.67 6.92
N TYR A 21 -0.59 0.48 6.93
CA TYR A 21 -1.19 -0.67 7.59
C TYR A 21 -0.18 -1.74 8.02
N ASP A 22 -0.50 -2.37 9.14
CA ASP A 22 0.05 -3.67 9.53
C ASP A 22 -0.76 -4.76 8.82
N GLY A 23 -0.13 -5.46 7.89
CA GLY A 23 -0.78 -6.49 7.08
C GLY A 23 -0.83 -7.87 7.71
N THR A 24 -0.31 -8.07 8.94
CA THR A 24 -0.16 -9.39 9.57
C THR A 24 -1.44 -10.20 9.54
N ASP A 25 -2.57 -9.57 9.92
CA ASP A 25 -3.86 -10.25 10.06
C ASP A 25 -4.74 -10.11 8.80
N TYR A 26 -4.15 -9.69 7.67
CA TYR A 26 -4.85 -9.48 6.40
C TYR A 26 -4.42 -10.48 5.32
N THR A 27 -5.39 -10.95 4.55
CA THR A 27 -5.17 -11.78 3.35
C THR A 27 -4.77 -10.92 2.14
N GLY A 28 -3.94 -9.92 2.39
CA GLY A 28 -3.46 -8.97 1.41
C GLY A 28 -4.37 -7.74 1.23
N TRP A 29 -4.06 -6.97 0.19
CA TRP A 29 -4.78 -5.73 -0.11
C TRP A 29 -6.17 -5.98 -0.69
N ALA A 30 -6.27 -6.74 -1.79
CA ALA A 30 -7.46 -6.77 -2.63
C ALA A 30 -8.64 -7.45 -1.95
N LYS A 31 -9.82 -6.80 -2.00
CA LYS A 31 -11.08 -7.36 -1.51
C LYS A 31 -11.36 -8.72 -2.13
N GLN A 32 -11.68 -9.70 -1.29
CA GLN A 32 -12.02 -11.06 -1.67
C GLN A 32 -13.21 -11.53 -0.81
N PRO A 33 -14.15 -12.30 -1.38
CA PRO A 33 -15.30 -12.82 -0.64
C PRO A 33 -14.86 -13.67 0.57
N GLY A 34 -15.42 -13.38 1.75
CA GLY A 34 -15.16 -14.14 2.97
C GLY A 34 -13.78 -13.96 3.60
N LEU A 35 -12.90 -13.12 3.02
CA LEU A 35 -11.56 -12.89 3.55
C LEU A 35 -11.39 -11.46 4.11
N LYS A 36 -10.65 -11.36 5.20
CA LYS A 36 -10.27 -10.07 5.79
C LYS A 36 -9.16 -9.45 4.93
N THR A 37 -9.43 -8.31 4.31
CA THR A 37 -8.51 -7.60 3.41
C THR A 37 -8.49 -6.12 3.74
N VAL A 38 -7.35 -5.46 3.49
CA VAL A 38 -7.20 -4.01 3.77
C VAL A 38 -8.20 -3.18 2.96
N GLN A 39 -8.40 -3.51 1.69
CA GLN A 39 -9.40 -2.85 0.83
C GLN A 39 -10.82 -3.06 1.35
N GLY A 40 -11.14 -4.26 1.85
CA GLY A 40 -12.46 -4.57 2.40
C GLY A 40 -12.81 -3.68 3.60
N ASP A 41 -11.90 -3.57 4.56
CA ASP A 41 -12.10 -2.74 5.75
C ASP A 41 -12.20 -1.25 5.40
N LEU A 42 -11.35 -0.77 4.48
CA LEU A 42 -11.39 0.62 4.04
C LEU A 42 -12.70 0.94 3.30
N LEU A 43 -13.18 0.04 2.43
CA LEU A 43 -14.46 0.21 1.74
C LEU A 43 -15.64 0.19 2.70
N ALA A 44 -15.64 -0.66 3.71
CA ALA A 44 -16.69 -0.70 4.74
C ALA A 44 -16.77 0.64 5.50
N ALA A 45 -15.63 1.16 5.95
CA ALA A 45 -15.57 2.46 6.62
C ALA A 45 -16.03 3.60 5.70
N MET A 46 -15.57 3.60 4.44
CA MET A 46 -16.01 4.60 3.44
C MET A 46 -17.49 4.51 3.15
N THR A 47 -18.05 3.32 3.01
CA THR A 47 -19.50 3.14 2.78
C THR A 47 -20.34 3.71 3.92
N THR A 48 -19.88 3.58 5.15
CA THR A 48 -20.57 4.17 6.32
C THR A 48 -20.53 5.71 6.27
N ILE A 49 -19.44 6.30 5.83
CA ILE A 49 -19.28 7.77 5.78
C ILE A 49 -19.96 8.38 4.56
N PHE A 50 -19.74 7.81 3.38
CA PHE A 50 -20.15 8.38 2.10
C PHE A 50 -21.44 7.79 1.54
N GLY A 51 -21.90 6.66 2.10
CA GLY A 51 -23.03 5.88 1.59
C GLY A 51 -22.61 4.79 0.62
N PRO A 52 -23.57 3.98 0.15
CA PRO A 52 -23.31 2.85 -0.72
C PRO A 52 -22.70 3.28 -2.06
N THR A 53 -22.02 2.33 -2.69
CA THR A 53 -21.40 2.48 -4.01
C THR A 53 -21.52 1.16 -4.77
N GLU A 54 -21.70 1.24 -6.09
CA GLU A 54 -21.78 0.07 -6.97
C GLU A 54 -20.38 -0.37 -7.46
N ASN A 55 -19.40 0.54 -7.43
CA ASN A 55 -18.10 0.36 -8.06
C ASN A 55 -16.91 0.47 -7.09
N ASP A 56 -17.14 0.22 -5.78
CA ASP A 56 -16.11 0.35 -4.74
C ASP A 56 -15.41 1.73 -4.78
N PHE A 57 -16.16 2.82 -5.03
CA PHE A 57 -15.67 4.20 -5.20
C PHE A 57 -14.60 4.36 -6.29
N GLY A 58 -14.55 3.49 -7.30
CA GLY A 58 -13.47 3.47 -8.28
C GLY A 58 -12.07 3.30 -7.68
N MET A 59 -11.99 2.74 -6.45
CA MET A 59 -10.76 2.68 -5.68
C MET A 59 -9.64 1.94 -6.41
N ARG A 60 -8.52 2.63 -6.58
CA ARG A 60 -7.28 2.06 -7.11
C ARG A 60 -6.10 2.40 -6.21
N ILE A 61 -5.13 1.48 -6.14
CA ILE A 61 -3.96 1.58 -5.29
C ILE A 61 -2.67 1.63 -6.13
N ALA A 62 -1.66 2.30 -5.59
CA ALA A 62 -0.34 2.42 -6.22
C ALA A 62 0.34 1.06 -6.40
N GLY A 63 0.25 0.18 -5.42
CA GLY A 63 0.80 -1.17 -5.51
C GLY A 63 0.06 -2.13 -4.58
N ARG A 64 -0.47 -3.23 -5.13
CA ARG A 64 -1.08 -4.28 -4.32
C ARG A 64 -0.01 -4.97 -3.48
N THR A 65 -0.40 -5.40 -2.28
CA THR A 65 0.40 -6.22 -1.38
C THR A 65 -0.24 -7.58 -1.20
N ASP A 66 0.59 -8.60 -1.05
CA ASP A 66 0.16 -9.96 -0.75
C ASP A 66 -0.17 -10.12 0.75
N ALA A 67 -0.67 -11.31 1.15
CA ALA A 67 -1.02 -11.61 2.54
C ALA A 67 0.16 -11.38 3.49
N GLY A 68 -0.10 -10.78 4.64
CA GLY A 68 0.89 -10.48 5.66
C GLY A 68 1.82 -9.30 5.37
N VAL A 69 1.79 -8.71 4.17
CA VAL A 69 2.68 -7.59 3.80
C VAL A 69 2.17 -6.28 4.35
N HIS A 70 3.05 -5.54 5.03
CA HIS A 70 2.78 -4.22 5.59
C HIS A 70 2.98 -3.10 4.56
N ALA A 71 2.45 -1.92 4.83
CA ALA A 71 2.78 -0.71 4.10
C ALA A 71 2.93 0.48 5.05
N ALA A 72 4.11 1.09 5.06
CA ALA A 72 4.37 2.28 5.85
C ALA A 72 3.81 3.56 5.20
N ASN A 73 3.68 3.55 3.87
CA ASN A 73 3.15 4.67 3.09
C ASN A 73 2.55 4.15 1.78
N GLN A 74 1.27 3.84 1.82
CA GLN A 74 0.48 3.40 0.67
C GLN A 74 -0.34 4.56 0.14
N VAL A 75 -0.59 4.56 -1.15
CA VAL A 75 -1.40 5.58 -1.82
C VAL A 75 -2.53 4.94 -2.60
N ALA A 76 -3.74 5.42 -2.40
CA ALA A 76 -4.90 5.09 -3.22
C ALA A 76 -5.53 6.35 -3.81
N HIS A 77 -6.40 6.18 -4.80
CA HIS A 77 -7.40 7.17 -5.13
C HIS A 77 -8.80 6.58 -5.04
N VAL A 78 -9.76 7.46 -4.80
CA VAL A 78 -11.19 7.17 -4.79
C VAL A 78 -11.95 8.28 -5.51
N ASP A 79 -13.05 7.92 -6.15
CA ASP A 79 -13.90 8.86 -6.87
C ASP A 79 -15.26 8.98 -6.16
N LEU A 80 -15.61 10.20 -5.77
CA LEU A 80 -16.82 10.51 -5.00
C LEU A 80 -17.76 11.41 -5.78
N SER A 81 -19.04 11.08 -5.76
CA SER A 81 -20.10 11.91 -6.34
C SER A 81 -20.40 13.14 -5.46
N ALA A 82 -21.03 14.14 -6.04
CA ALA A 82 -21.51 15.32 -5.31
C ALA A 82 -22.47 14.94 -4.17
N ALA A 83 -23.32 13.93 -4.37
CA ALA A 83 -24.22 13.43 -3.34
C ALA A 83 -23.47 12.81 -2.16
N GLN A 84 -22.42 12.02 -2.43
CA GLN A 84 -21.56 11.42 -1.42
C GLN A 84 -20.78 12.49 -0.63
N LEU A 85 -20.24 13.51 -1.31
CA LEU A 85 -19.56 14.63 -0.66
C LEU A 85 -20.51 15.44 0.23
N LYS A 86 -21.76 15.62 -0.18
CA LYS A 86 -22.78 16.33 0.60
C LYS A 86 -23.08 15.66 1.94
N ARG A 87 -22.90 14.32 2.05
CA ARG A 87 -23.08 13.58 3.32
C ARG A 87 -22.01 13.92 4.38
N LEU A 88 -20.90 14.52 4.01
CA LEU A 88 -19.85 14.92 4.97
C LEU A 88 -20.30 16.06 5.91
N GLY A 89 -21.28 16.88 5.50
CA GLY A 89 -21.74 18.01 6.30
C GLY A 89 -20.73 19.17 6.33
N ARG A 90 -20.88 20.05 7.35
CA ARG A 90 -20.11 21.31 7.44
C ARG A 90 -18.69 21.17 7.99
N ASN A 91 -18.37 20.08 8.70
CA ASN A 91 -17.04 19.88 9.28
C ASN A 91 -16.53 18.47 8.98
N PRO A 92 -16.01 18.22 7.77
CA PRO A 92 -15.65 16.90 7.32
C PRO A 92 -14.21 16.53 7.74
N ASN A 93 -13.97 16.21 9.00
CA ASN A 93 -12.72 15.56 9.34
C ASN A 93 -12.76 14.07 8.91
N VAL A 94 -12.66 13.85 7.61
CA VAL A 94 -12.73 12.52 6.99
C VAL A 94 -11.66 11.59 7.56
N VAL A 95 -10.45 12.07 7.75
CA VAL A 95 -9.32 11.28 8.29
C VAL A 95 -9.65 10.76 9.68
N ALA A 96 -10.11 11.63 10.59
CA ALA A 96 -10.46 11.22 11.95
C ALA A 96 -11.63 10.23 11.95
N ARG A 97 -12.65 10.46 11.11
CA ARG A 97 -13.81 9.56 11.02
C ARG A 97 -13.42 8.19 10.49
N LEU A 98 -12.62 8.10 9.44
CA LEU A 98 -12.11 6.82 8.91
C LEU A 98 -11.27 6.10 9.97
N ASN A 99 -10.33 6.81 10.61
CA ASN A 99 -9.48 6.21 11.63
C ASN A 99 -10.25 5.74 12.88
N HIS A 100 -11.36 6.37 13.21
CA HIS A 100 -12.21 5.93 14.32
C HIS A 100 -12.97 4.63 14.00
N MET A 101 -13.28 4.41 12.73
CA MET A 101 -14.09 3.25 12.29
C MET A 101 -13.25 2.03 11.96
N MET A 102 -11.98 2.22 11.59
CA MET A 102 -11.07 1.13 11.22
C MET A 102 -10.32 0.58 12.44
N SER A 103 -9.84 -0.65 12.30
CA SER A 103 -8.93 -1.25 13.29
C SER A 103 -7.64 -0.43 13.40
N GLU A 104 -6.93 -0.58 14.53
CA GLU A 104 -5.63 0.07 14.74
C GLU A 104 -4.56 -0.35 13.73
N SER A 105 -4.77 -1.46 13.04
CA SER A 105 -3.87 -1.95 11.99
C SER A 105 -3.89 -1.12 10.71
N ILE A 106 -4.86 -0.21 10.51
CA ILE A 106 -4.93 0.69 9.34
C ILE A 106 -4.99 2.13 9.84
N ARG A 107 -4.18 3.01 9.28
CA ARG A 107 -4.18 4.45 9.60
C ARG A 107 -4.16 5.29 8.34
N ILE A 108 -5.19 6.10 8.18
CA ILE A 108 -5.26 7.13 7.15
C ILE A 108 -4.46 8.33 7.65
N HIS A 109 -3.52 8.77 6.85
CA HIS A 109 -2.71 9.96 7.12
C HIS A 109 -3.29 11.20 6.45
N GLU A 110 -3.76 11.03 5.21
CA GLU A 110 -4.27 12.15 4.43
C GLU A 110 -5.42 11.71 3.52
N PHE A 111 -6.42 12.59 3.37
CA PHE A 111 -7.53 12.45 2.44
C PHE A 111 -7.77 13.83 1.80
N LYS A 112 -7.33 14.01 0.56
CA LYS A 112 -7.36 15.30 -0.12
C LYS A 112 -7.76 15.20 -1.57
N PRO A 113 -8.32 16.28 -2.18
CA PRO A 113 -8.54 16.33 -3.61
C PRO A 113 -7.27 15.97 -4.37
N ALA A 114 -7.39 15.11 -5.37
CA ALA A 114 -6.28 14.71 -6.21
C ALA A 114 -5.95 15.80 -7.24
N ALA A 115 -4.69 15.88 -7.63
CA ALA A 115 -4.28 16.72 -8.76
C ALA A 115 -4.93 16.25 -10.07
N PRO A 116 -5.11 17.15 -11.05
CA PRO A 116 -5.60 16.77 -12.38
C PRO A 116 -4.77 15.64 -13.01
N GLY A 117 -5.44 14.64 -13.58
CA GLY A 117 -4.80 13.49 -14.21
C GLY A 117 -4.21 12.43 -13.25
N PHE A 118 -4.34 12.63 -11.93
CA PHE A 118 -3.80 11.69 -10.96
C PHE A 118 -4.50 10.32 -11.02
N ASP A 119 -3.71 9.27 -11.16
CA ASP A 119 -4.11 7.87 -10.95
C ASP A 119 -3.09 7.21 -10.03
N ALA A 120 -3.53 6.67 -8.87
CA ALA A 120 -2.61 6.12 -7.88
C ALA A 120 -1.71 5.02 -8.44
N ARG A 121 -2.19 4.21 -9.39
CA ARG A 121 -1.43 3.13 -10.00
C ARG A 121 -0.41 3.63 -11.02
N PHE A 122 -0.81 4.57 -11.88
CA PHE A 122 -0.01 5.01 -13.03
C PHE A 122 0.81 6.26 -12.76
N SER A 123 0.43 7.08 -11.79
CA SER A 123 1.21 8.25 -11.36
C SER A 123 2.34 7.91 -10.38
N ALA A 124 2.48 6.64 -9.97
CA ALA A 124 3.56 6.21 -9.08
C ALA A 124 4.90 6.24 -9.82
N ILE A 125 5.83 7.08 -9.36
CA ILE A 125 7.17 7.26 -9.96
C ILE A 125 8.07 6.09 -9.58
N TYR A 126 8.02 5.63 -8.34
CA TYR A 126 8.75 4.46 -7.86
C TYR A 126 8.01 3.80 -6.68
N ARG A 127 8.41 2.57 -6.37
CA ARG A 127 8.02 1.83 -5.15
C ARG A 127 9.27 1.43 -4.41
N ARG A 128 9.26 1.62 -3.08
CA ARG A 128 10.35 1.20 -2.21
C ARG A 128 9.86 0.05 -1.33
N TYR A 129 10.64 -1.01 -1.30
CA TYR A 129 10.40 -2.15 -0.44
C TYR A 129 11.53 -2.27 0.57
N ARG A 130 11.18 -2.69 1.79
CA ARG A 130 12.13 -3.09 2.82
C ARG A 130 11.79 -4.52 3.21
N TYR A 131 12.76 -5.41 3.09
CA TYR A 131 12.67 -6.77 3.58
C TYR A 131 13.61 -6.89 4.76
N GLN A 132 13.11 -7.26 5.95
CA GLN A 132 13.90 -7.36 7.16
C GLN A 132 14.04 -8.83 7.54
N ILE A 133 15.27 -9.24 7.81
CA ILE A 133 15.62 -10.61 8.15
C ILE A 133 16.41 -10.59 9.45
N SER A 134 16.02 -11.41 10.41
CA SER A 134 16.80 -11.72 11.61
C SER A 134 17.36 -13.13 11.47
N ASP A 135 18.66 -13.25 11.28
CA ASP A 135 19.35 -14.52 11.20
C ASP A 135 19.89 -14.98 12.57
N ASN A 136 20.67 -16.07 12.62
CA ASN A 136 21.17 -16.60 13.88
C ASN A 136 22.20 -15.70 14.59
N PHE A 137 22.76 -14.69 13.93
CA PHE A 137 23.65 -13.70 14.55
C PHE A 137 22.89 -12.51 15.15
N ALA A 138 21.63 -12.32 14.79
CA ALA A 138 20.86 -11.20 15.28
C ALA A 138 20.13 -11.53 16.59
N GLN A 139 20.11 -10.59 17.50
CA GLN A 139 19.27 -10.70 18.69
C GLN A 139 17.79 -10.58 18.27
N LYS A 140 17.01 -11.61 18.60
CA LYS A 140 15.57 -11.64 18.31
C LYS A 140 14.84 -10.66 19.22
N ASP A 141 14.08 -9.75 18.62
CA ASP A 141 13.27 -8.76 19.32
C ASP A 141 11.78 -9.13 19.20
N PRO A 142 11.11 -9.49 20.30
CA PRO A 142 9.66 -9.81 20.27
C PRO A 142 8.79 -8.69 19.73
N GLN A 143 9.19 -7.42 19.86
CA GLN A 143 8.43 -6.28 19.39
C GLN A 143 8.48 -6.14 17.85
N GLN A 144 9.46 -6.75 17.21
CA GLN A 144 9.63 -6.73 15.75
C GLN A 144 9.22 -8.02 15.05
N MET A 145 8.77 -9.03 15.79
CA MET A 145 8.46 -10.36 15.25
C MET A 145 7.46 -10.34 14.07
N ARG A 146 6.55 -9.37 14.03
CA ARG A 146 5.57 -9.23 12.95
C ARG A 146 6.16 -8.66 11.66
N TYR A 147 7.32 -8.00 11.74
CA TYR A 147 7.93 -7.24 10.64
C TYR A 147 9.20 -7.87 10.08
N VAL A 148 9.66 -8.97 10.69
CA VAL A 148 10.97 -9.54 10.42
C VAL A 148 10.85 -11.03 10.13
N LEU A 149 11.45 -11.49 9.03
CA LEU A 149 11.63 -12.92 8.76
C LEU A 149 12.73 -13.46 9.68
N ASN A 150 12.39 -14.44 10.53
CA ASN A 150 13.35 -15.08 11.42
C ASN A 150 13.94 -16.34 10.76
N LEU A 151 15.25 -16.40 10.64
CA LEU A 151 16.00 -17.53 10.14
C LEU A 151 16.84 -18.15 11.26
N THR A 152 17.13 -19.45 11.13
CA THR A 152 17.94 -20.21 12.07
C THR A 152 19.40 -20.41 11.61
N TYR A 153 19.74 -19.87 10.44
CA TYR A 153 21.07 -19.95 9.84
C TYR A 153 21.61 -18.56 9.52
N ALA A 154 22.93 -18.49 9.33
CA ALA A 154 23.63 -17.25 9.01
C ALA A 154 23.40 -16.83 7.55
N LEU A 155 23.35 -15.52 7.33
CA LEU A 155 23.37 -14.92 5.99
C LEU A 155 24.67 -14.13 5.81
N ASP A 156 25.17 -14.11 4.58
CA ASP A 156 26.29 -13.27 4.17
C ASP A 156 25.80 -12.06 3.39
N PRO A 157 25.76 -10.84 4.01
CA PRO A 157 25.30 -9.64 3.33
C PRO A 157 26.19 -9.21 2.16
N VAL A 158 27.46 -9.62 2.14
CA VAL A 158 28.39 -9.29 1.04
C VAL A 158 28.01 -10.10 -0.19
N ALA A 159 27.93 -11.42 -0.06
CA ALA A 159 27.50 -12.29 -1.15
C ALA A 159 26.07 -11.94 -1.63
N MET A 160 25.16 -11.61 -0.72
CA MET A 160 23.82 -11.14 -1.07
C MET A 160 23.85 -9.84 -1.88
N ASN A 161 24.70 -8.86 -1.55
CA ASN A 161 24.85 -7.63 -2.32
C ASN A 161 25.43 -7.88 -3.71
N GLU A 162 26.44 -8.75 -3.81
CA GLU A 162 27.04 -9.12 -5.10
C GLU A 162 25.98 -9.74 -6.03
N ALA A 163 25.23 -10.72 -5.55
CA ALA A 163 24.12 -11.31 -6.29
C ALA A 163 23.04 -10.28 -6.65
N ALA A 164 22.73 -9.36 -5.75
CA ALA A 164 21.70 -8.33 -5.96
C ALA A 164 22.07 -7.36 -7.08
N GLN A 165 23.37 -7.08 -7.33
CA GLN A 165 23.80 -6.20 -8.42
C GLN A 165 23.39 -6.73 -9.80
N LEU A 166 23.30 -8.04 -9.97
CA LEU A 166 22.87 -8.69 -11.21
C LEU A 166 21.40 -8.37 -11.58
N LEU A 167 20.61 -7.92 -10.62
CA LEU A 167 19.19 -7.62 -10.78
C LEU A 167 18.93 -6.15 -11.12
N LEU A 168 19.96 -5.28 -11.10
CA LEU A 168 19.79 -3.84 -11.38
C LEU A 168 19.46 -3.57 -12.85
N GLY A 169 18.68 -2.51 -13.08
CA GLY A 169 18.26 -2.07 -14.40
C GLY A 169 16.96 -2.73 -14.86
N LEU A 170 16.75 -2.69 -16.16
CA LEU A 170 15.55 -3.23 -16.82
C LEU A 170 15.72 -4.71 -17.11
N ASN A 171 15.06 -5.56 -16.34
CA ASN A 171 15.15 -7.00 -16.44
C ASN A 171 13.76 -7.65 -16.49
N ASP A 172 13.72 -8.86 -17.04
CA ASP A 172 12.54 -9.74 -16.94
C ASP A 172 12.61 -10.56 -15.67
N PHE A 173 11.69 -10.32 -14.77
CA PHE A 173 11.56 -11.02 -13.48
C PHE A 173 10.55 -12.19 -13.53
N ALA A 174 10.31 -12.78 -14.72
CA ALA A 174 9.35 -13.88 -14.88
C ALA A 174 9.62 -15.05 -13.92
N SER A 175 10.89 -15.41 -13.71
CA SER A 175 11.31 -16.48 -12.77
C SER A 175 10.92 -16.22 -11.30
N PHE A 176 10.65 -14.97 -10.94
CA PHE A 176 10.24 -14.56 -9.59
C PHE A 176 8.74 -14.25 -9.49
N CYS A 177 7.98 -14.44 -10.56
CA CYS A 177 6.58 -14.06 -10.65
C CYS A 177 5.68 -15.28 -10.89
N LYS A 178 4.47 -15.25 -10.31
CA LYS A 178 3.39 -16.13 -10.78
C LYS A 178 2.87 -15.59 -12.11
N THR A 179 2.81 -16.41 -13.12
CA THR A 179 2.29 -16.06 -14.45
C THR A 179 0.84 -15.58 -14.34
N ARG A 180 0.56 -14.42 -14.95
CA ARG A 180 -0.81 -13.87 -15.08
C ARG A 180 -1.01 -13.37 -16.49
N ALA A 181 -2.09 -13.77 -17.13
CA ALA A 181 -2.43 -13.30 -18.46
C ALA A 181 -2.51 -11.76 -18.53
N GLY A 182 -1.88 -11.16 -19.53
CA GLY A 182 -1.87 -9.71 -19.75
C GLY A 182 -1.00 -8.90 -18.80
N ALA A 183 -0.21 -9.53 -17.91
CA ALA A 183 0.73 -8.83 -17.03
C ALA A 183 2.16 -8.94 -17.58
N THR A 184 2.89 -7.82 -17.63
CA THR A 184 4.33 -7.83 -17.91
C THR A 184 5.11 -8.20 -16.65
N THR A 185 6.20 -8.93 -16.82
CA THR A 185 7.19 -9.29 -15.78
C THR A 185 8.44 -8.40 -15.84
N ILE A 186 8.53 -7.55 -16.87
CA ILE A 186 9.64 -6.61 -17.03
C ILE A 186 9.53 -5.50 -15.97
N ARG A 187 10.63 -5.29 -15.24
CA ARG A 187 10.75 -4.24 -14.20
C ARG A 187 12.09 -3.56 -14.31
N ASP A 188 12.09 -2.28 -13.99
CA ASP A 188 13.31 -1.48 -13.88
C ASP A 188 13.67 -1.33 -12.40
N LEU A 189 14.62 -2.14 -11.93
CA LEU A 189 15.10 -2.10 -10.56
C LEU A 189 16.17 -1.02 -10.42
N LYS A 190 15.77 0.14 -9.90
CA LYS A 190 16.63 1.32 -9.78
C LYS A 190 17.70 1.17 -8.70
N ARG A 191 17.39 0.45 -7.63
CA ARG A 191 18.30 0.28 -6.49
C ARG A 191 17.94 -0.95 -5.70
N ILE A 192 18.96 -1.69 -5.31
CA ILE A 192 18.89 -2.75 -4.31
C ILE A 192 20.12 -2.66 -3.42
N LYS A 193 19.98 -2.87 -2.13
CA LYS A 193 21.09 -2.88 -1.18
C LYS A 193 20.76 -3.80 -0.02
N VAL A 194 21.65 -4.71 0.29
CA VAL A 194 21.62 -5.53 1.50
C VAL A 194 22.64 -4.97 2.49
N ARG A 195 22.25 -4.87 3.75
CA ARG A 195 23.14 -4.42 4.83
C ARG A 195 22.75 -5.07 6.15
N ARG A 196 23.72 -5.47 6.93
CA ARG A 196 23.52 -5.85 8.32
C ARG A 196 23.52 -4.59 9.20
N ASN A 197 22.57 -4.48 10.09
CA ASN A 197 22.62 -3.56 11.23
C ASN A 197 22.80 -4.37 12.53
N ALA A 198 22.81 -3.70 13.67
CA ALA A 198 22.99 -4.36 14.97
C ALA A 198 21.88 -5.36 15.33
N GLN A 199 20.73 -5.29 14.69
CA GLN A 199 19.55 -6.08 15.03
C GLN A 199 19.13 -7.03 13.91
N ASN A 200 19.32 -6.66 12.63
CA ASN A 200 18.79 -7.37 11.47
C ASN A 200 19.61 -7.15 10.20
N ILE A 201 19.34 -7.95 9.14
CA ILE A 201 19.81 -7.73 7.77
C ILE A 201 18.75 -7.00 6.95
#